data_e07c955982b789f462838f7c9bdc70b1
#
_entry.id   e07c955982b789f462838f7c9bdc70b1
#
_cell.length_a   1.000
_cell.length_b   1.000
_cell.length_c   1.000
_cell.angle_alpha   90.00
_cell.angle_beta   90.00
_cell.angle_gamma   90.00
#
_symmetry.space_group_name_H-M   'P 1'
#
loop_
_entity.id
_entity.type
_entity.pdbx_description
1 polymer ?
#
loop_
_entity_poly.entity_id
_entity_poly.type
_entity_poly.pdbx_seq_one_letter_code
_entity_poly.pdbx_strand_id
1 'polypeptide(L)'
;PIVSLVGGKWTTFRGFAEEVADTVLGRLGRDRQVSTQSLPIGGGRDFPASDGARHDWVDGIARKTGLAPERVGALLSRYGTTAAVFAVTEAQQGDARLPDSAEYSLAEIGHIVRHEHVRHLADIVMRRTTLAVCSTLTMRDLEAIADIAAAALGWSHATRASDCLLYTS
;
A
#
# COMPACT_ATOMS: atom_id res chain seq x y z
N PRO A 1 -21.47 -5.22 -25.42
CA PRO A 1 -20.12 -5.35 -25.97
C PRO A 1 -19.09 -5.47 -24.85
N ILE A 2 -18.11 -6.35 -25.05
CA ILE A 2 -16.98 -6.57 -24.14
C ILE A 2 -15.76 -5.95 -24.80
N VAL A 3 -14.91 -5.30 -24.02
CA VAL A 3 -13.58 -4.81 -24.43
C VAL A 3 -12.55 -5.54 -23.57
N SER A 4 -11.66 -6.27 -24.24
CA SER A 4 -10.58 -6.99 -23.56
C SER A 4 -9.25 -6.28 -23.81
N LEU A 5 -8.47 -6.08 -22.76
CA LEU A 5 -7.12 -5.53 -22.85
C LEU A 5 -6.16 -6.69 -23.04
N VAL A 6 -5.39 -6.69 -24.13
CA VAL A 6 -4.41 -7.73 -24.43
C VAL A 6 -3.06 -7.10 -24.69
N GLY A 7 -2.05 -7.51 -23.96
CA GLY A 7 -0.69 -7.01 -24.07
C GLY A 7 -0.40 -5.82 -23.13
N GLY A 8 0.65 -5.10 -23.44
CA GLY A 8 1.08 -3.93 -22.70
C GLY A 8 2.36 -4.17 -21.87
N LYS A 9 3.08 -3.09 -21.65
CA LYS A 9 4.25 -3.03 -20.77
C LYS A 9 3.91 -2.14 -19.59
N TRP A 10 4.55 -2.36 -18.45
CA TRP A 10 4.41 -1.48 -17.30
C TRP A 10 4.69 -0.01 -17.64
N THR A 11 5.63 0.25 -18.52
CA THR A 11 6.00 1.61 -18.93
C THR A 11 4.93 2.32 -19.78
N THR A 12 4.02 1.59 -20.40
CA THR A 12 2.99 2.14 -21.31
C THR A 12 1.58 2.07 -20.73
N PHE A 13 1.41 1.66 -19.47
CA PHE A 13 0.11 1.39 -18.87
C PHE A 13 -0.88 2.57 -18.96
N ARG A 14 -0.40 3.81 -18.78
CA ARG A 14 -1.24 5.01 -18.84
C ARG A 14 -1.79 5.26 -20.24
N GLY A 15 -0.90 5.29 -21.25
CA GLY A 15 -1.31 5.49 -22.63
C GLY A 15 -2.28 4.40 -23.09
N PHE A 16 -1.95 3.15 -22.79
CA PHE A 16 -2.81 2.01 -23.10
C PHE A 16 -4.19 2.10 -22.42
N ALA A 17 -4.23 2.50 -21.15
CA ALA A 17 -5.49 2.72 -20.43
C ALA A 17 -6.31 3.86 -21.03
N GLU A 18 -5.68 4.95 -21.48
CA GLU A 18 -6.35 6.07 -22.15
C GLU A 18 -6.93 5.66 -23.49
N GLU A 19 -6.22 4.90 -24.33
CA GLU A 19 -6.74 4.37 -25.62
C GLU A 19 -7.98 3.48 -25.41
N VAL A 20 -7.95 2.64 -24.37
CA VAL A 20 -9.11 1.81 -24.03
C VAL A 20 -10.28 2.66 -23.53
N ALA A 21 -10.00 3.65 -22.68
CA ALA A 21 -11.01 4.59 -22.21
C ALA A 21 -11.65 5.36 -23.37
N ASP A 22 -10.86 5.85 -24.33
CA ASP A 22 -11.36 6.53 -25.53
C ASP A 22 -12.24 5.61 -26.37
N THR A 23 -11.83 4.34 -26.54
CA THR A 23 -12.62 3.33 -27.26
C THR A 23 -13.98 3.08 -26.59
N VAL A 24 -13.99 2.95 -25.27
CA VAL A 24 -15.23 2.70 -24.50
C VAL A 24 -16.13 3.92 -24.53
N LEU A 25 -15.58 5.11 -24.27
CA LEU A 25 -16.31 6.36 -24.25
C LEU A 25 -16.93 6.66 -25.64
N GLY A 26 -16.15 6.47 -26.73
CA GLY A 26 -16.65 6.65 -28.07
C GLY A 26 -17.85 5.74 -28.41
N ARG A 27 -17.85 4.47 -27.91
CA ARG A 27 -19.01 3.57 -28.05
C ARG A 27 -20.23 4.02 -27.24
N LEU A 28 -20.02 4.84 -26.22
CA LEU A 28 -21.07 5.44 -25.39
C LEU A 28 -21.49 6.83 -25.87
N GLY A 29 -20.94 7.29 -27.00
CA GLY A 29 -21.21 8.64 -27.56
C GLY A 29 -20.61 9.75 -26.67
N ARG A 30 -19.50 9.50 -26.02
CA ARG A 30 -18.80 10.44 -25.11
C ARG A 30 -17.34 10.57 -25.50
N ASP A 31 -16.75 11.71 -25.19
CA ASP A 31 -15.32 11.98 -25.34
C ASP A 31 -14.66 12.07 -23.96
N ARG A 32 -13.37 11.67 -23.91
CA ARG A 32 -12.56 11.80 -22.70
C ARG A 32 -12.25 13.28 -22.46
N GLN A 33 -12.52 13.75 -21.24
CA GLN A 33 -12.36 15.16 -20.85
C GLN A 33 -11.03 15.44 -20.13
N VAL A 34 -10.35 14.39 -19.62
CA VAL A 34 -9.12 14.52 -18.82
C VAL A 34 -8.08 13.50 -19.27
N SER A 35 -6.81 13.85 -19.12
CA SER A 35 -5.68 12.93 -19.33
C SER A 35 -5.06 12.55 -18.00
N THR A 36 -4.56 11.33 -17.92
CA THR A 36 -3.80 10.82 -16.77
C THR A 36 -2.29 11.08 -16.89
N GLN A 37 -1.84 11.66 -18.01
CA GLN A 37 -0.42 11.81 -18.34
C GLN A 37 0.40 12.46 -17.22
N SER A 38 -0.12 13.52 -16.62
CA SER A 38 0.54 14.26 -15.53
C SER A 38 -0.08 14.00 -14.15
N LEU A 39 -0.97 13.00 -14.04
CA LEU A 39 -1.60 12.67 -12.77
C LEU A 39 -0.61 11.93 -11.88
N PRO A 40 -0.23 12.45 -10.70
CA PRO A 40 0.60 11.72 -9.77
C PRO A 40 -0.17 10.52 -9.20
N ILE A 41 0.51 9.36 -9.11
CA ILE A 41 -0.06 8.12 -8.59
C ILE A 41 0.53 7.84 -7.20
N GLY A 42 -0.30 7.34 -6.29
CA GLY A 42 0.10 7.00 -4.93
C GLY A 42 0.79 8.17 -4.24
N GLY A 43 1.96 7.95 -3.70
CA GLY A 43 2.79 8.97 -3.06
C GLY A 43 3.63 9.83 -4.00
N GLY A 44 3.32 9.89 -5.31
CA GLY A 44 4.09 10.66 -6.29
C GLY A 44 3.80 12.16 -6.29
N ARG A 45 2.73 12.63 -5.64
CA ARG A 45 2.42 14.05 -5.54
C ARG A 45 3.46 14.75 -4.66
N ASP A 46 4.07 15.82 -5.19
CA ASP A 46 5.08 16.63 -4.48
C ASP A 46 6.25 15.78 -3.93
N PHE A 47 6.58 14.69 -4.63
CA PHE A 47 7.68 13.82 -4.21
C PHE A 47 9.01 14.58 -4.32
N PRO A 48 9.84 14.60 -3.26
CA PRO A 48 11.08 15.37 -3.26
C PRO A 48 12.06 14.85 -4.29
N ALA A 49 12.46 15.73 -5.23
CA ALA A 49 13.19 15.37 -6.43
C ALA A 49 14.70 15.15 -6.22
N SER A 50 15.29 15.70 -5.15
CA SER A 50 16.72 15.57 -4.83
C SER A 50 16.92 14.87 -3.48
N ASP A 51 18.13 14.35 -3.25
CA ASP A 51 18.48 13.72 -1.97
C ASP A 51 18.38 14.69 -0.80
N GLY A 52 18.81 15.97 -0.99
CA GLY A 52 18.64 17.00 0.01
C GLY A 52 17.18 17.26 0.34
N ALA A 53 16.33 17.42 -0.68
CA ALA A 53 14.90 17.60 -0.46
C ALA A 53 14.23 16.40 0.23
N ARG A 54 14.70 15.16 -0.05
CA ARG A 54 14.23 13.95 0.66
C ARG A 54 14.63 13.97 2.12
N HIS A 55 15.86 14.36 2.40
CA HIS A 55 16.35 14.50 3.78
C HIS A 55 15.54 15.54 4.56
N ASP A 56 15.34 16.73 3.99
CA ASP A 56 14.55 17.78 4.60
C ASP A 56 13.10 17.36 4.86
N TRP A 57 12.51 16.62 3.91
CA TRP A 57 11.16 16.09 4.05
C TRP A 57 11.07 15.07 5.20
N VAL A 58 12.02 14.13 5.27
CA VAL A 58 12.12 13.11 6.32
C VAL A 58 12.26 13.78 7.68
N ASP A 59 13.19 14.72 7.83
CA ASP A 59 13.40 15.44 9.07
C ASP A 59 12.18 16.26 9.50
N GLY A 60 11.49 16.85 8.53
CA GLY A 60 10.24 17.58 8.76
C GLY A 60 9.14 16.70 9.34
N ILE A 61 8.96 15.48 8.81
CA ILE A 61 7.97 14.52 9.33
C ILE A 61 8.44 13.94 10.66
N ALA A 62 9.70 13.57 10.79
CA ALA A 62 10.26 13.03 12.02
C ALA A 62 10.05 14.00 13.22
N ARG A 63 10.34 15.29 13.04
CA ARG A 63 10.07 16.33 14.06
C ARG A 63 8.59 16.46 14.42
N LYS A 64 7.68 16.30 13.45
CA LYS A 64 6.22 16.41 13.68
C LYS A 64 5.64 15.21 14.40
N THR A 65 6.18 14.03 14.15
CA THR A 65 5.63 12.76 14.63
C THR A 65 6.37 12.17 15.82
N GLY A 66 7.63 12.59 16.04
CA GLY A 66 8.50 11.99 17.04
C GLY A 66 9.10 10.64 16.62
N LEU A 67 8.83 10.18 15.39
CA LEU A 67 9.42 8.94 14.86
C LEU A 67 10.90 9.16 14.50
N ALA A 68 11.69 8.10 14.57
CA ALA A 68 13.07 8.12 14.09
C ALA A 68 13.15 8.45 12.61
N PRO A 69 14.12 9.30 12.16
CA PRO A 69 14.27 9.65 10.74
C PRO A 69 14.42 8.43 9.83
N GLU A 70 15.11 7.39 10.26
CA GLU A 70 15.29 6.13 9.53
C GLU A 70 13.94 5.47 9.25
N ARG A 71 13.02 5.51 10.23
CA ARG A 71 11.67 4.98 10.06
C ARG A 71 10.88 5.78 9.04
N VAL A 72 10.91 7.10 9.14
CA VAL A 72 10.24 8.00 8.19
C VAL A 72 10.80 7.82 6.78
N GLY A 73 12.13 7.65 6.65
CA GLY A 73 12.79 7.35 5.39
C GLY A 73 12.32 6.03 4.77
N ALA A 74 12.17 4.98 5.58
CA ALA A 74 11.62 3.69 5.14
C ALA A 74 10.17 3.83 4.64
N LEU A 75 9.34 4.59 5.36
CA LEU A 75 7.97 4.89 4.94
C LEU A 75 7.94 5.71 3.64
N LEU A 76 8.79 6.74 3.51
CA LEU A 76 8.90 7.54 2.28
C LEU A 76 9.30 6.68 1.08
N SER A 77 10.26 5.78 1.26
CA SER A 77 10.70 4.86 0.21
C SER A 77 9.59 3.91 -0.24
N ARG A 78 8.72 3.50 0.68
CA ARG A 78 7.64 2.54 0.43
C ARG A 78 6.38 3.19 -0.13
N TYR A 79 6.00 4.37 0.39
CA TYR A 79 4.71 5.01 0.14
C TYR A 79 4.80 6.39 -0.51
N GLY A 80 6.01 6.87 -0.83
CA GLY A 80 6.18 8.24 -1.30
C GLY A 80 5.67 9.24 -0.27
N THR A 81 5.12 10.36 -0.71
CA THR A 81 4.63 11.42 0.19
C THR A 81 3.41 11.03 1.03
N THR A 82 2.68 9.95 0.65
CA THR A 82 1.63 9.39 1.52
C THR A 82 2.19 8.81 2.81
N ALA A 83 3.50 8.58 2.90
CA ALA A 83 4.20 8.20 4.13
C ALA A 83 3.91 9.12 5.32
N ALA A 84 3.58 10.39 5.07
CA ALA A 84 3.19 11.31 6.13
C ALA A 84 1.94 10.83 6.90
N VAL A 85 0.99 10.22 6.20
CA VAL A 85 -0.23 9.66 6.83
C VAL A 85 0.12 8.45 7.69
N PHE A 86 0.96 7.55 7.17
CA PHE A 86 1.45 6.39 7.93
C PHE A 86 2.23 6.82 9.18
N ALA A 87 3.12 7.80 9.05
CA ALA A 87 3.91 8.32 10.17
C ALA A 87 3.03 8.92 11.27
N VAL A 88 1.99 9.69 10.90
CA VAL A 88 1.02 10.23 11.87
C VAL A 88 0.23 9.11 12.55
N THR A 89 -0.24 8.12 11.78
CA THR A 89 -0.96 6.97 12.33
C THR A 89 -0.11 6.19 13.33
N GLU A 90 1.14 5.94 12.97
CA GLU A 90 2.11 5.23 13.83
C GLU A 90 2.42 6.02 15.11
N ALA A 91 2.59 7.33 15.00
CA ALA A 91 2.81 8.19 16.18
C ALA A 91 1.60 8.21 17.14
N GLN A 92 0.38 8.08 16.63
CA GLN A 92 -0.84 8.05 17.42
C GLN A 92 -1.15 6.67 18.04
N GLN A 93 -0.84 5.58 17.34
CA GLN A 93 -1.19 4.21 17.72
C GLN A 93 -0.03 3.44 18.35
N GLY A 94 1.18 4.00 18.30
CA GLY A 94 2.42 3.35 18.74
C GLY A 94 3.18 2.74 17.56
N ASP A 95 4.48 2.56 17.76
CA ASP A 95 5.42 2.05 16.76
C ASP A 95 5.74 0.56 16.94
N ALA A 96 4.87 -0.17 17.66
CA ALA A 96 5.02 -1.62 17.82
C ALA A 96 5.14 -2.31 16.47
N ARG A 97 6.16 -3.18 16.37
CA ARG A 97 6.48 -3.90 15.12
C ARG A 97 5.85 -5.27 15.08
N LEU A 98 5.80 -5.85 13.87
CA LEU A 98 5.55 -7.27 13.72
C LEU A 98 6.59 -8.06 14.53
N PRO A 99 6.20 -9.21 15.09
CA PRO A 99 7.04 -9.97 16.03
C PRO A 99 8.43 -10.32 15.52
N ASP A 100 8.53 -10.70 14.25
CA ASP A 100 9.79 -11.17 13.65
C ASP A 100 10.20 -10.32 12.42
N SER A 101 9.28 -9.52 11.88
CA SER A 101 9.51 -8.63 10.72
C SER A 101 9.46 -7.16 11.13
N ALA A 102 10.53 -6.65 11.74
CA ALA A 102 10.61 -5.30 12.29
C ALA A 102 10.45 -4.17 11.26
N GLU A 103 10.43 -4.48 9.97
CA GLU A 103 10.24 -3.52 8.90
C GLU A 103 8.84 -2.89 8.87
N TYR A 104 7.83 -3.64 9.34
CA TYR A 104 6.44 -3.19 9.39
C TYR A 104 5.96 -2.99 10.82
N SER A 105 5.25 -1.89 11.06
CA SER A 105 4.55 -1.69 12.34
C SER A 105 3.14 -2.27 12.28
N LEU A 106 2.57 -2.57 13.46
CA LEU A 106 1.19 -3.02 13.59
C LEU A 106 0.23 -1.92 13.11
N ALA A 107 0.56 -0.65 13.38
CA ALA A 107 -0.20 0.51 12.94
C ALA A 107 -0.21 0.63 11.40
N GLU A 108 0.95 0.38 10.75
CA GLU A 108 1.08 0.35 9.28
C GLU A 108 0.21 -0.74 8.67
N ILE A 109 0.26 -1.97 9.18
CA ILE A 109 -0.61 -3.06 8.74
C ILE A 109 -2.08 -2.70 8.95
N GLY A 110 -2.43 -2.15 10.10
CA GLY A 110 -3.81 -1.71 10.38
C GLY A 110 -4.30 -0.61 9.42
N HIS A 111 -3.44 0.29 8.99
CA HIS A 111 -3.76 1.30 7.98
C HIS A 111 -4.02 0.65 6.62
N ILE A 112 -3.15 -0.24 6.17
CA ILE A 112 -3.31 -1.01 4.92
C ILE A 112 -4.65 -1.73 4.91
N VAL A 113 -4.97 -2.47 5.98
CA VAL A 113 -6.22 -3.23 6.06
C VAL A 113 -7.45 -2.35 5.88
N ARG A 114 -7.46 -1.17 6.50
CA ARG A 114 -8.63 -0.27 6.48
C ARG A 114 -8.76 0.53 5.17
N HIS A 115 -7.67 0.80 4.46
CA HIS A 115 -7.67 1.78 3.36
C HIS A 115 -7.29 1.21 1.99
N GLU A 116 -6.76 -0.03 1.91
CA GLU A 116 -6.27 -0.59 0.66
C GLU A 116 -7.07 -1.79 0.13
N HIS A 117 -8.39 -1.79 0.38
CA HIS A 117 -9.31 -2.82 -0.13
C HIS A 117 -8.89 -4.26 0.18
N VAL A 118 -8.36 -4.50 1.37
CA VAL A 118 -8.01 -5.83 1.86
C VAL A 118 -9.27 -6.64 2.12
N ARG A 119 -9.26 -7.90 1.68
CA ARG A 119 -10.31 -8.89 1.95
C ARG A 119 -9.76 -10.18 2.57
N HIS A 120 -8.53 -10.54 2.21
CA HIS A 120 -7.86 -11.76 2.63
C HIS A 120 -6.44 -11.46 3.14
N LEU A 121 -5.86 -12.35 3.95
CA LEU A 121 -4.46 -12.21 4.38
C LEU A 121 -3.50 -12.16 3.19
N ALA A 122 -3.80 -12.91 2.12
CA ALA A 122 -3.05 -12.87 0.87
C ALA A 122 -2.93 -11.46 0.29
N ASP A 123 -3.96 -10.62 0.45
CA ASP A 123 -3.90 -9.24 -0.04
C ASP A 123 -2.83 -8.44 0.69
N ILE A 124 -2.67 -8.65 1.99
CA ILE A 124 -1.68 -7.96 2.81
C ILE A 124 -0.27 -8.45 2.46
N VAL A 125 -0.02 -9.75 2.65
CA VAL A 125 1.34 -10.29 2.64
C VAL A 125 1.94 -10.42 1.23
N MET A 126 1.10 -10.61 0.19
CA MET A 126 1.57 -10.79 -1.19
C MET A 126 1.39 -9.54 -2.08
N ARG A 127 0.46 -8.63 -1.75
CA ARG A 127 0.07 -7.53 -2.64
C ARG A 127 0.31 -6.14 -2.06
N ARG A 128 0.25 -5.99 -0.74
CA ARG A 128 0.37 -4.69 -0.07
C ARG A 128 1.65 -4.54 0.74
N THR A 129 2.36 -5.65 0.97
CA THR A 129 3.66 -5.67 1.62
C THR A 129 4.65 -6.53 0.83
N THR A 130 5.92 -6.48 1.20
CA THR A 130 6.96 -7.33 0.62
C THR A 130 7.23 -8.59 1.44
N LEU A 131 6.45 -8.84 2.49
CA LEU A 131 6.71 -9.88 3.48
C LEU A 131 6.86 -11.27 2.86
N ALA A 132 5.92 -11.68 1.99
CA ALA A 132 5.98 -12.98 1.33
C ALA A 132 7.10 -13.05 0.29
N VAL A 133 7.38 -11.96 -0.42
CA VAL A 133 8.40 -11.92 -1.50
C VAL A 133 9.81 -11.95 -0.92
N CYS A 134 10.05 -11.24 0.19
CA CYS A 134 11.35 -11.19 0.85
C CYS A 134 11.62 -12.40 1.75
N SER A 135 10.68 -13.36 1.85
CA SER A 135 10.80 -14.56 2.69
C SER A 135 11.07 -14.23 4.18
N THR A 136 10.61 -13.09 4.65
CA THR A 136 10.75 -12.65 6.05
C THR A 136 9.52 -12.97 6.89
N LEU A 137 8.42 -13.40 6.26
CA LEU A 137 7.16 -13.71 6.92
C LEU A 137 7.26 -14.98 7.76
N THR A 138 6.99 -14.86 9.06
CA THR A 138 6.88 -15.99 9.98
C THR A 138 5.42 -16.29 10.33
N MET A 139 5.18 -17.46 10.96
CA MET A 139 3.84 -17.77 11.49
C MET A 139 3.38 -16.77 12.55
N ARG A 140 4.30 -16.29 13.40
CA ARG A 140 3.98 -15.28 14.42
C ARG A 140 3.56 -13.95 13.80
N ASP A 141 4.25 -13.53 12.72
CA ASP A 141 3.85 -12.34 11.96
C ASP A 141 2.49 -12.54 11.30
N LEU A 142 2.26 -13.71 10.68
CA LEU A 142 0.99 -14.01 10.03
C LEU A 142 -0.18 -13.99 11.01
N GLU A 143 0.00 -14.55 12.20
CA GLU A 143 -1.02 -14.51 13.26
C GLU A 143 -1.31 -13.08 13.72
N ALA A 144 -0.28 -12.27 13.94
CA ALA A 144 -0.45 -10.86 14.31
C ALA A 144 -1.19 -10.05 13.22
N ILE A 145 -0.85 -10.27 11.95
CA ILE A 145 -1.52 -9.65 10.81
C ILE A 145 -2.99 -10.11 10.73
N ALA A 146 -3.24 -11.41 10.96
CA ALA A 146 -4.59 -11.97 10.96
C ALA A 146 -5.47 -11.38 12.07
N ASP A 147 -4.91 -11.13 13.25
CA ASP A 147 -5.63 -10.49 14.36
C ASP A 147 -6.01 -9.05 14.02
N ILE A 148 -5.10 -8.29 13.43
CA ILE A 148 -5.36 -6.93 12.96
C ILE A 148 -6.45 -6.93 11.88
N ALA A 149 -6.35 -7.83 10.90
CA ALA A 149 -7.33 -7.94 9.82
C ALA A 149 -8.71 -8.34 10.35
N ALA A 150 -8.78 -9.33 11.23
CA ALA A 150 -10.02 -9.79 11.85
C ALA A 150 -10.70 -8.66 12.62
N ALA A 151 -9.96 -7.91 13.42
CA ALA A 151 -10.49 -6.78 14.18
C ALA A 151 -11.00 -5.65 13.27
N ALA A 152 -10.27 -5.35 12.18
CA ALA A 152 -10.60 -4.24 11.29
C ALA A 152 -11.74 -4.58 10.31
N LEU A 153 -11.85 -5.84 9.87
CA LEU A 153 -12.82 -6.29 8.86
C LEU A 153 -14.02 -7.05 9.46
N GLY A 154 -14.05 -7.25 10.78
CA GLY A 154 -15.11 -7.97 11.45
C GLY A 154 -15.14 -9.46 11.12
N TRP A 155 -13.99 -10.10 10.91
CA TRP A 155 -13.93 -11.51 10.62
C TRP A 155 -14.38 -12.37 11.81
N SER A 156 -15.07 -13.46 11.51
CA SER A 156 -15.33 -14.51 12.48
C SER A 156 -14.02 -15.27 12.78
N HIS A 157 -14.00 -15.98 13.91
CA HIS A 157 -12.88 -16.86 14.25
C HIS A 157 -12.65 -17.93 13.15
N ALA A 158 -13.73 -18.46 12.55
CA ALA A 158 -13.62 -19.42 11.46
C ALA A 158 -13.00 -18.82 10.19
N THR A 159 -13.39 -17.58 9.83
CA THR A 159 -12.80 -16.87 8.68
C THR A 159 -11.31 -16.60 8.91
N ARG A 160 -10.93 -16.12 10.10
CA ARG A 160 -9.54 -15.88 10.47
C ARG A 160 -8.71 -17.18 10.36
N ALA A 161 -9.22 -18.29 10.92
CA ALA A 161 -8.53 -19.56 10.87
C ALA A 161 -8.38 -20.09 9.44
N SER A 162 -9.42 -19.98 8.62
CA SER A 162 -9.39 -20.41 7.21
C SER A 162 -8.37 -19.61 6.40
N ASP A 163 -8.30 -18.30 6.57
CA ASP A 163 -7.35 -17.45 5.85
C ASP A 163 -5.89 -17.74 6.27
N CYS A 164 -5.63 -18.07 7.55
CA CYS A 164 -4.31 -18.51 8.00
C CYS A 164 -3.91 -19.86 7.39
N LEU A 165 -4.83 -20.83 7.31
CA LEU A 165 -4.55 -22.17 6.78
C LEU A 165 -4.14 -22.16 5.31
N LEU A 166 -4.64 -21.23 4.50
CA LEU A 166 -4.25 -21.09 3.09
C LEU A 166 -2.75 -20.78 2.89
N TYR A 167 -2.04 -20.42 3.95
CA TYR A 167 -0.60 -20.14 3.93
C TYR A 167 0.27 -21.26 4.48
N THR A 168 -0.33 -22.27 5.09
CA THR A 168 0.38 -23.38 5.75
C THR A 168 0.27 -24.69 4.97
N SER A 169 -0.45 -24.70 3.88
CA SER A 169 -0.59 -25.81 2.93
C SER A 169 0.19 -25.54 1.64
#